data_01c9ba2855776027dbec491d0abe9c20
#
_entry.id   01c9ba2855776027dbec491d0abe9c20
#
_cell.length_a   1.000
_cell.length_b   1.000
_cell.length_c   1.000
_cell.angle_alpha   90.00
_cell.angle_beta   90.00
_cell.angle_gamma   90.00
#
_symmetry.space_group_name_H-M   'P 1'
#
loop_
_entity.id
_entity.type
_entity.pdbx_description
1 polymer ?
#
loop_
_entity_poly.entity_id
_entity_poly.type
_entity_poly.pdbx_seq_one_letter_code
_entity_poly.pdbx_strand_id
1 'polypeptide(L)'
;MSKQIEVIEVGPRDGFQSVKCTPPIPTEIKLDVIDRLVAAGVKHIEYTSFVSPKAIPQLADAKAVTEVVLKKYPDLDLFALVPNLRGAQNAYELGLRKVCYVVSLSTSHNKANINRTHEQSLEAYKEIRTAYPDMNIVVDTFGCPFEGKYNDPQAVVTFLKDYVDAGMTTCCLCDTVGLADPEQVKAVIGALKAAYPALTLQVHFHDTRGLGMVNTMAAIESGVDEVQSAL
;
A
#
# COMPACT_ATOMS: atom_id res chain seq x y z
N MET A 1 15.56 -24.38 0.98
CA MET A 1 14.61 -24.00 2.03
C MET A 1 13.50 -23.19 1.36
N SER A 2 12.25 -23.50 1.61
CA SER A 2 11.12 -22.69 1.11
C SER A 2 11.22 -21.29 1.72
N LYS A 3 11.15 -20.23 0.90
CA LYS A 3 11.10 -18.85 1.37
C LYS A 3 9.78 -18.70 2.16
N GLN A 4 9.85 -18.19 3.37
CA GLN A 4 8.66 -17.81 4.13
C GLN A 4 8.14 -16.50 3.55
N ILE A 5 6.84 -16.42 3.24
CA ILE A 5 6.16 -15.22 2.74
C ILE A 5 5.45 -14.57 3.92
N GLU A 6 5.63 -13.26 4.06
CA GLU A 6 4.88 -12.48 5.04
C GLU A 6 3.54 -12.05 4.47
N VAL A 7 2.49 -12.16 5.29
CA VAL A 7 1.14 -11.73 4.93
C VAL A 7 0.80 -10.46 5.71
N ILE A 8 0.39 -9.44 4.98
CA ILE A 8 0.01 -8.14 5.51
C ILE A 8 -1.51 -8.02 5.40
N GLU A 9 -2.19 -7.73 6.49
CA GLU A 9 -3.63 -7.49 6.48
C GLU A 9 -3.94 -6.01 6.25
N VAL A 10 -4.74 -5.72 5.22
CA VAL A 10 -5.11 -4.35 4.84
C VAL A 10 -6.61 -4.08 4.93
N GLY A 11 -7.42 -5.04 5.33
CA GLY A 11 -8.88 -4.90 5.50
C GLY A 11 -9.29 -3.73 6.39
N PRO A 12 -8.61 -3.45 7.53
CA PRO A 12 -8.92 -2.30 8.37
C PRO A 12 -8.68 -0.94 7.69
N ARG A 13 -7.85 -0.87 6.66
CA ARG A 13 -7.67 0.32 5.83
C ARG A 13 -8.46 0.23 4.53
N ASP A 14 -8.08 -0.67 3.63
CA ASP A 14 -8.63 -0.76 2.28
C ASP A 14 -10.06 -1.28 2.27
N GLY A 15 -10.33 -2.30 3.06
CA GLY A 15 -11.69 -2.83 3.24
C GLY A 15 -12.63 -1.78 3.79
N PHE A 16 -12.31 -1.15 4.92
CA PHE A 16 -13.17 -0.12 5.52
C PHE A 16 -13.36 1.11 4.63
N GLN A 17 -12.32 1.53 3.91
CA GLN A 17 -12.41 2.63 2.95
C GLN A 17 -13.54 2.44 1.94
N SER A 18 -13.78 1.20 1.52
CA SER A 18 -14.75 0.84 0.48
C SER A 18 -16.18 0.67 0.99
N VAL A 19 -16.40 0.62 2.32
CA VAL A 19 -17.72 0.41 2.92
C VAL A 19 -18.59 1.65 2.74
N LYS A 20 -19.74 1.46 2.13
CA LYS A 20 -20.75 2.52 1.90
C LYS A 20 -21.81 2.48 3.00
N CYS A 21 -21.52 3.07 4.15
CA CYS A 21 -22.51 3.23 5.22
C CYS A 21 -22.50 4.66 5.79
N THR A 22 -23.66 5.06 6.31
CA THR A 22 -23.86 6.35 6.99
C THR A 22 -24.67 6.09 8.26
N PRO A 23 -24.15 6.44 9.45
CA PRO A 23 -22.85 7.07 9.71
C PRO A 23 -21.66 6.18 9.37
N PRO A 24 -20.44 6.71 9.34
CA PRO A 24 -19.21 5.90 9.20
C PRO A 24 -19.11 4.82 10.27
N ILE A 25 -18.32 3.77 9.98
CA ILE A 25 -18.05 2.69 10.92
C ILE A 25 -17.49 3.29 12.23
N PRO A 26 -18.09 2.97 13.38
CA PRO A 26 -17.60 3.44 14.69
C PRO A 26 -16.16 2.99 14.97
N THR A 27 -15.40 3.84 15.65
CA THR A 27 -14.00 3.56 16.04
C THR A 27 -13.89 2.26 16.83
N GLU A 28 -14.85 1.97 17.72
CA GLU A 28 -14.86 0.76 18.55
C GLU A 28 -14.95 -0.52 17.72
N ILE A 29 -15.71 -0.48 16.63
CA ILE A 29 -15.83 -1.64 15.71
C ILE A 29 -14.51 -1.86 14.97
N LYS A 30 -13.84 -0.79 14.53
CA LYS A 30 -12.53 -0.89 13.87
C LYS A 30 -11.48 -1.48 14.82
N LEU A 31 -11.48 -1.02 16.06
CA LEU A 31 -10.58 -1.54 17.10
C LEU A 31 -10.88 -3.01 17.41
N ASP A 32 -12.15 -3.43 17.51
CA ASP A 32 -12.53 -4.83 17.71
C ASP A 32 -12.06 -5.73 16.54
N VAL A 33 -12.18 -5.25 15.31
CA VAL A 33 -11.65 -5.99 14.14
C VAL A 33 -10.13 -6.14 14.23
N ILE A 34 -9.40 -5.08 14.54
CA ILE A 34 -7.94 -5.14 14.72
C ILE A 34 -7.57 -6.10 15.85
N ASP A 35 -8.28 -6.05 16.97
CA ASP A 35 -8.08 -6.95 18.11
C ASP A 35 -8.26 -8.43 17.71
N ARG A 36 -9.27 -8.74 16.92
CA ARG A 36 -9.51 -10.10 16.40
C ARG A 36 -8.43 -10.57 15.44
N LEU A 37 -7.95 -9.68 14.57
CA LEU A 37 -6.83 -9.98 13.66
C LEU A 37 -5.57 -10.32 14.45
N VAL A 38 -5.24 -9.53 15.45
CA VAL A 38 -4.08 -9.78 16.33
C VAL A 38 -4.27 -11.08 17.12
N ALA A 39 -5.46 -11.35 17.65
CA ALA A 39 -5.78 -12.59 18.34
C ALA A 39 -5.69 -13.83 17.41
N ALA A 40 -5.94 -13.65 16.12
CA ALA A 40 -5.74 -14.68 15.08
C ALA A 40 -4.26 -14.86 14.68
N GLY A 41 -3.35 -14.07 15.21
CA GLY A 41 -1.91 -14.18 14.97
C GLY A 41 -1.38 -13.28 13.84
N VAL A 42 -2.17 -12.33 13.32
CA VAL A 42 -1.73 -11.35 12.34
C VAL A 42 -0.73 -10.39 12.99
N LYS A 43 0.40 -10.16 12.35
CA LYS A 43 1.50 -9.32 12.87
C LYS A 43 1.76 -8.05 12.08
N HIS A 44 1.34 -8.02 10.83
CA HIS A 44 1.57 -6.92 9.88
C HIS A 44 0.21 -6.36 9.45
N ILE A 45 -0.11 -5.13 9.83
CA ILE A 45 -1.44 -4.54 9.59
C ILE A 45 -1.33 -3.12 9.06
N GLU A 46 -1.90 -2.87 7.88
CA GLU A 46 -2.24 -1.53 7.44
C GLU A 46 -3.61 -1.16 8.02
N TYR A 47 -3.62 -0.43 9.12
CA TYR A 47 -4.80 -0.30 9.97
C TYR A 47 -5.65 0.95 9.72
N THR A 48 -5.13 1.97 9.02
CA THR A 48 -5.85 3.23 8.75
C THR A 48 -5.18 4.07 7.66
N SER A 49 -5.70 5.27 7.40
CA SER A 49 -5.15 6.25 6.47
C SER A 49 -5.29 7.68 6.99
N PHE A 50 -4.23 8.49 6.82
CA PHE A 50 -4.22 9.91 7.14
C PHE A 50 -4.62 10.79 5.93
N VAL A 51 -5.62 10.35 5.20
CA VAL A 51 -6.25 11.12 4.13
C VAL A 51 -7.23 12.17 4.70
N SER A 52 -7.66 13.11 3.84
CA SER A 52 -8.68 14.07 4.24
C SER A 52 -9.98 13.38 4.67
N PRO A 53 -10.54 13.68 5.86
CA PRO A 53 -11.82 13.16 6.31
C PRO A 53 -12.99 13.46 5.35
N LYS A 54 -12.87 14.53 4.55
CA LYS A 54 -13.86 14.88 3.52
C LYS A 54 -13.79 13.93 2.32
N ALA A 55 -12.60 13.44 2.00
CA ALA A 55 -12.41 12.50 0.89
C ALA A 55 -12.83 11.08 1.28
N ILE A 56 -12.45 10.64 2.48
CA ILE A 56 -12.77 9.30 2.99
C ILE A 56 -13.30 9.39 4.42
N PRO A 57 -14.61 9.65 4.59
CA PRO A 57 -15.24 9.76 5.91
C PRO A 57 -15.06 8.53 6.79
N GLN A 58 -14.97 7.33 6.18
CA GLN A 58 -14.79 6.08 6.89
C GLN A 58 -13.47 6.01 7.69
N LEU A 59 -12.44 6.77 7.30
CA LEU A 59 -11.13 6.81 7.97
C LEU A 59 -10.86 8.14 8.68
N ALA A 60 -11.91 8.94 8.95
CA ALA A 60 -11.80 10.25 9.59
C ALA A 60 -11.24 10.18 11.03
N ASP A 61 -11.36 9.03 11.68
CA ASP A 61 -10.94 8.75 13.05
C ASP A 61 -9.51 8.17 13.15
N ALA A 62 -8.70 8.30 12.09
CA ALA A 62 -7.33 7.76 12.02
C ALA A 62 -6.49 8.09 13.27
N LYS A 63 -6.59 9.32 13.80
CA LYS A 63 -5.89 9.73 15.02
C LYS A 63 -6.30 8.86 16.22
N ALA A 64 -7.60 8.72 16.48
CA ALA A 64 -8.11 7.97 17.62
C ALA A 64 -7.74 6.48 17.55
N VAL A 65 -7.86 5.87 16.36
CA VAL A 65 -7.44 4.49 16.12
C VAL A 65 -5.93 4.34 16.37
N THR A 66 -5.11 5.24 15.85
CA THR A 66 -3.65 5.20 15.99
C THR A 66 -3.20 5.28 17.45
N GLU A 67 -3.75 6.21 18.24
CA GLU A 67 -3.41 6.38 19.66
C GLU A 67 -3.67 5.10 20.47
N VAL A 68 -4.74 4.37 20.15
CA VAL A 68 -5.08 3.11 20.82
C VAL A 68 -4.18 1.97 20.35
N VAL A 69 -4.06 1.79 19.03
CA VAL A 69 -3.41 0.62 18.43
C VAL A 69 -1.91 0.61 18.70
N LEU A 70 -1.21 1.74 18.56
CA LEU A 70 0.22 1.82 18.87
C LEU A 70 0.54 1.58 20.36
N LYS A 71 -0.34 2.03 21.25
CA LYS A 71 -0.18 1.78 22.69
C LYS A 71 -0.44 0.32 23.07
N LYS A 72 -1.44 -0.30 22.42
CA LYS A 72 -1.88 -1.67 22.74
C LYS A 72 -0.96 -2.73 22.14
N TYR A 73 -0.38 -2.45 20.98
CA TYR A 73 0.38 -3.40 20.17
C TYR A 73 1.73 -2.84 19.71
N PRO A 74 2.62 -2.46 20.65
CA PRO A 74 3.91 -1.80 20.31
C PRO A 74 4.89 -2.71 19.55
N ASP A 75 4.69 -4.03 19.61
CA ASP A 75 5.59 -5.02 18.98
C ASP A 75 5.11 -5.49 17.59
N LEU A 76 3.97 -4.99 17.11
CA LEU A 76 3.46 -5.35 15.80
C LEU A 76 3.97 -4.41 14.72
N ASP A 77 4.10 -4.92 13.51
CA ASP A 77 4.39 -4.12 12.33
C ASP A 77 3.11 -3.41 11.85
N LEU A 78 2.91 -2.22 12.38
CA LEU A 78 1.72 -1.40 12.16
C LEU A 78 2.06 -0.21 11.28
N PHE A 79 1.26 0.02 10.24
CA PHE A 79 1.46 1.16 9.36
C PHE A 79 0.14 1.72 8.83
N ALA A 80 0.20 2.89 8.21
CA ALA A 80 -0.93 3.62 7.69
C ALA A 80 -0.60 4.28 6.36
N LEU A 81 -1.61 4.48 5.53
CA LEU A 81 -1.48 5.21 4.28
C LEU A 81 -1.42 6.72 4.55
N VAL A 82 -0.49 7.39 3.86
CA VAL A 82 -0.36 8.86 3.86
C VAL A 82 -0.37 9.40 2.43
N PRO A 83 -1.20 10.40 2.11
CA PRO A 83 -1.30 10.94 0.76
C PRO A 83 -0.28 12.06 0.48
N ASN A 84 0.38 12.60 1.51
CA ASN A 84 1.26 13.77 1.41
C ASN A 84 2.05 13.99 2.72
N LEU A 85 2.96 15.00 2.70
CA LEU A 85 3.77 15.38 3.85
C LEU A 85 2.92 15.70 5.10
N ARG A 86 1.76 16.35 4.97
CA ARG A 86 0.89 16.64 6.11
C ARG A 86 0.34 15.36 6.76
N GLY A 87 -0.08 14.39 5.96
CA GLY A 87 -0.50 13.07 6.46
C GLY A 87 0.64 12.35 7.16
N ALA A 88 1.84 12.38 6.58
CA ALA A 88 3.05 11.80 7.18
C ALA A 88 3.41 12.47 8.51
N GLN A 89 3.35 13.80 8.59
CA GLN A 89 3.54 14.55 9.83
C GLN A 89 2.57 14.14 10.92
N ASN A 90 1.27 14.10 10.60
CA ASN A 90 0.23 13.70 11.56
C ASN A 90 0.47 12.28 12.10
N ALA A 91 0.86 11.34 11.24
CA ALA A 91 1.19 9.98 11.63
C ALA A 91 2.44 9.93 12.53
N TYR A 92 3.48 10.67 12.16
CA TYR A 92 4.75 10.73 12.90
C TYR A 92 4.61 11.32 14.29
N GLU A 93 3.84 12.41 14.44
CA GLU A 93 3.55 13.06 15.73
C GLU A 93 2.82 12.12 16.71
N LEU A 94 2.05 11.15 16.21
CA LEU A 94 1.39 10.11 16.99
C LEU A 94 2.32 8.93 17.35
N GLY A 95 3.54 8.91 16.85
CA GLY A 95 4.52 7.86 17.13
C GLY A 95 4.62 6.80 16.03
N LEU A 96 3.83 6.88 14.95
CA LEU A 96 3.95 5.93 13.83
C LEU A 96 5.26 6.13 13.07
N ARG A 97 5.96 5.04 12.76
CA ARG A 97 7.28 5.05 12.09
C ARG A 97 7.28 4.34 10.74
N LYS A 98 6.20 3.68 10.38
CA LYS A 98 6.01 3.05 9.08
C LYS A 98 4.74 3.58 8.43
N VAL A 99 4.83 4.03 7.19
CA VAL A 99 3.67 4.49 6.41
C VAL A 99 3.80 4.02 4.97
N CYS A 100 2.71 3.97 4.23
CA CYS A 100 2.75 3.83 2.79
C CYS A 100 2.33 5.13 2.09
N TYR A 101 3.01 5.43 0.98
CA TYR A 101 2.75 6.59 0.13
C TYR A 101 2.26 6.11 -1.22
N VAL A 102 1.06 6.48 -1.60
CA VAL A 102 0.43 6.02 -2.85
C VAL A 102 0.82 6.91 -4.01
N VAL A 103 1.24 6.28 -5.10
CA VAL A 103 1.45 6.91 -6.40
C VAL A 103 1.07 5.91 -7.48
N SER A 104 0.56 6.38 -8.62
CA SER A 104 0.20 5.51 -9.74
C SER A 104 1.15 5.71 -10.92
N LEU A 105 1.52 4.62 -11.58
CA LEU A 105 2.21 4.64 -12.87
C LEU A 105 1.34 5.34 -13.95
N SER A 106 0.02 5.19 -13.89
CA SER A 106 -0.92 5.90 -14.76
C SER A 106 -0.98 7.38 -14.42
N THR A 107 -0.69 8.24 -15.38
CA THR A 107 -0.81 9.69 -15.23
C THR A 107 -2.25 10.09 -14.92
N SER A 108 -3.22 9.52 -15.62
CA SER A 108 -4.65 9.80 -15.42
C SER A 108 -5.12 9.35 -14.04
N HIS A 109 -4.72 8.15 -13.59
CA HIS A 109 -5.08 7.66 -12.27
C HIS A 109 -4.38 8.45 -11.16
N ASN A 110 -3.10 8.76 -11.30
CA ASN A 110 -2.37 9.59 -10.35
C ASN A 110 -3.05 10.95 -10.16
N LYS A 111 -3.47 11.58 -11.28
CA LYS A 111 -4.21 12.84 -11.25
C LYS A 111 -5.58 12.71 -10.59
N ALA A 112 -6.32 11.65 -10.88
CA ALA A 112 -7.65 11.42 -10.32
C ALA A 112 -7.61 11.08 -8.83
N ASN A 113 -6.64 10.24 -8.40
CA ASN A 113 -6.54 9.72 -7.05
C ASN A 113 -5.94 10.73 -6.05
N ILE A 114 -4.83 11.35 -6.40
CA ILE A 114 -4.09 12.26 -5.50
C ILE A 114 -3.95 13.69 -6.02
N ASN A 115 -4.57 14.01 -7.16
CA ASN A 115 -4.56 15.31 -7.83
C ASN A 115 -3.16 15.88 -8.12
N ARG A 116 -2.19 15.00 -8.51
CA ARG A 116 -0.81 15.38 -8.79
C ARG A 116 -0.33 14.85 -10.12
N THR A 117 0.69 15.52 -10.70
CA THR A 117 1.52 14.93 -11.76
C THR A 117 2.54 13.96 -11.15
N HIS A 118 3.25 13.19 -11.98
CA HIS A 118 4.32 12.30 -11.51
C HIS A 118 5.45 13.08 -10.84
N GLU A 119 5.86 14.22 -11.42
CA GLU A 119 6.90 15.10 -10.86
C GLU A 119 6.50 15.62 -9.48
N GLN A 120 5.25 16.10 -9.34
CA GLN A 120 4.72 16.57 -8.05
C GLN A 120 4.64 15.43 -7.02
N SER A 121 4.35 14.20 -7.44
CA SER A 121 4.34 13.04 -6.57
C SER A 121 5.74 12.66 -6.11
N LEU A 122 6.72 12.69 -7.01
CA LEU A 122 8.12 12.42 -6.70
C LEU A 122 8.69 13.47 -5.72
N GLU A 123 8.42 14.75 -5.95
CA GLU A 123 8.88 15.81 -5.02
C GLU A 123 8.25 15.66 -3.63
N ALA A 124 6.95 15.41 -3.56
CA ALA A 124 6.30 15.15 -2.27
C ALA A 124 6.84 13.89 -1.56
N TYR A 125 7.22 12.86 -2.32
CA TYR A 125 7.92 11.70 -1.77
C TYR A 125 9.28 12.08 -1.17
N LYS A 126 10.10 12.84 -1.91
CA LYS A 126 11.43 13.31 -1.45
C LYS A 126 11.30 14.16 -0.18
N GLU A 127 10.29 15.05 -0.11
CA GLU A 127 10.00 15.83 1.09
C GLU A 127 9.73 14.91 2.29
N ILE A 128 8.88 13.87 2.11
CA ILE A 128 8.56 12.91 3.17
C ILE A 128 9.82 12.11 3.56
N ARG A 129 10.60 11.62 2.59
CA ARG A 129 11.86 10.89 2.84
C ARG A 129 12.89 11.72 3.59
N THR A 130 13.01 13.01 3.28
CA THR A 130 13.91 13.93 3.97
C THR A 130 13.47 14.16 5.42
N ALA A 131 12.17 14.37 5.63
CA ALA A 131 11.61 14.59 6.97
C ALA A 131 11.57 13.31 7.81
N TYR A 132 11.33 12.15 7.16
CA TYR A 132 11.06 10.85 7.83
C TYR A 132 11.75 9.72 7.07
N PRO A 133 13.06 9.46 7.29
CA PRO A 133 13.87 8.53 6.47
C PRO A 133 13.49 7.06 6.56
N ASP A 134 12.65 6.66 7.51
CA ASP A 134 12.24 5.24 7.76
C ASP A 134 10.90 4.86 7.14
N MET A 135 10.32 5.68 6.25
CA MET A 135 9.03 5.37 5.63
C MET A 135 9.14 4.43 4.42
N ASN A 136 8.20 3.48 4.32
CA ASN A 136 7.99 2.61 3.17
C ASN A 136 6.99 3.21 2.18
N ILE A 137 7.03 2.77 0.91
CA ILE A 137 6.21 3.32 -0.16
C ILE A 137 5.46 2.24 -0.93
N VAL A 138 4.21 2.53 -1.18
CA VAL A 138 3.34 1.75 -2.06
C VAL A 138 3.22 2.45 -3.42
N VAL A 139 3.42 1.70 -4.49
CA VAL A 139 3.30 2.18 -5.87
C VAL A 139 2.33 1.30 -6.64
N ASP A 140 1.37 1.92 -7.30
CA ASP A 140 0.37 1.28 -8.15
C ASP A 140 0.94 1.01 -9.56
N THR A 141 0.89 -0.22 -10.08
CA THR A 141 1.66 -0.60 -11.27
C THR A 141 0.97 -1.43 -12.35
N PHE A 142 -0.05 -2.23 -12.03
CA PHE A 142 -0.55 -3.25 -12.97
C PHE A 142 -1.69 -2.81 -13.90
N GLY A 143 -2.15 -1.60 -13.80
CA GLY A 143 -3.22 -1.08 -14.62
C GLY A 143 -4.12 -0.12 -13.85
N CYS A 144 -4.95 0.60 -14.58
CA CYS A 144 -5.84 1.57 -14.00
C CYS A 144 -7.17 1.63 -14.75
N PRO A 145 -8.22 2.23 -14.14
CA PRO A 145 -9.53 2.34 -14.79
C PRO A 145 -9.56 3.22 -16.04
N PHE A 146 -8.51 4.04 -16.27
CA PHE A 146 -8.48 5.01 -17.37
C PHE A 146 -7.63 4.54 -18.54
N GLU A 147 -6.43 3.99 -18.28
CA GLU A 147 -5.44 3.63 -19.30
C GLU A 147 -5.37 2.12 -19.56
N GLY A 148 -6.04 1.35 -18.71
CA GLY A 148 -6.09 -0.11 -18.85
C GLY A 148 -4.83 -0.82 -18.37
N LYS A 149 -4.58 -1.99 -18.94
CA LYS A 149 -3.48 -2.87 -18.54
C LYS A 149 -2.14 -2.40 -19.09
N TYR A 150 -1.11 -2.36 -18.24
CA TYR A 150 0.28 -2.13 -18.67
C TYR A 150 0.93 -3.42 -19.19
N ASN A 151 1.42 -3.40 -20.42
CA ASN A 151 2.03 -4.57 -21.06
C ASN A 151 3.56 -4.53 -21.12
N ASP A 152 4.19 -3.41 -20.71
CA ASP A 152 5.62 -3.25 -20.72
C ASP A 152 6.20 -3.24 -19.27
N PRO A 153 6.81 -4.36 -18.83
CA PRO A 153 7.46 -4.41 -17.52
C PRO A 153 8.57 -3.36 -17.33
N GLN A 154 9.22 -2.94 -18.45
CA GLN A 154 10.29 -1.95 -18.39
C GLN A 154 9.78 -0.55 -18.07
N ALA A 155 8.52 -0.24 -18.40
CA ALA A 155 7.89 1.02 -17.99
C ALA A 155 7.80 1.12 -16.46
N VAL A 156 7.51 0.02 -15.75
CA VAL A 156 7.47 -0.04 -14.28
C VAL A 156 8.87 0.20 -13.71
N VAL A 157 9.89 -0.47 -14.25
CA VAL A 157 11.30 -0.30 -13.82
C VAL A 157 11.73 1.16 -14.00
N THR A 158 11.44 1.75 -15.14
CA THR A 158 11.80 3.14 -15.44
C THR A 158 11.09 4.14 -14.51
N PHE A 159 9.80 3.93 -14.26
CA PHE A 159 9.01 4.78 -13.37
C PHE A 159 9.55 4.76 -11.94
N LEU A 160 9.92 3.58 -11.43
CA LEU A 160 10.40 3.42 -10.06
C LEU A 160 11.84 3.92 -9.85
N LYS A 161 12.60 4.12 -10.93
CA LYS A 161 14.01 4.52 -10.83
C LYS A 161 14.23 5.72 -9.92
N ASP A 162 13.49 6.79 -10.13
CA ASP A 162 13.66 8.04 -9.37
C ASP A 162 13.26 7.90 -7.90
N TYR A 163 12.33 6.99 -7.59
CA TYR A 163 11.96 6.65 -6.21
C TYR A 163 13.04 5.81 -5.53
N VAL A 164 13.63 4.85 -6.25
CA VAL A 164 14.77 4.06 -5.74
C VAL A 164 15.97 4.97 -5.49
N ASP A 165 16.30 5.85 -6.43
CA ASP A 165 17.39 6.84 -6.29
C ASP A 165 17.13 7.79 -5.11
N ALA A 166 15.86 8.09 -4.80
CA ALA A 166 15.46 8.87 -3.65
C ALA A 166 15.35 8.05 -2.34
N GLY A 167 15.82 6.80 -2.33
CA GLY A 167 15.94 5.96 -1.14
C GLY A 167 14.72 5.09 -0.83
N MET A 168 13.90 4.73 -1.82
CA MET A 168 12.86 3.73 -1.66
C MET A 168 13.48 2.34 -1.41
N THR A 169 13.03 1.67 -0.37
CA THR A 169 13.49 0.31 0.01
C THR A 169 12.41 -0.74 -0.15
N THR A 170 11.15 -0.33 -0.20
CA THR A 170 9.99 -1.23 -0.32
C THR A 170 9.01 -0.68 -1.34
N CYS A 171 8.52 -1.52 -2.23
CA CYS A 171 7.50 -1.19 -3.22
C CYS A 171 6.38 -2.23 -3.12
N CYS A 172 5.12 -1.78 -3.09
CA CYS A 172 3.95 -2.62 -3.27
C CYS A 172 3.43 -2.46 -4.69
N LEU A 173 3.32 -3.57 -5.41
CA LEU A 173 2.74 -3.62 -6.74
C LEU A 173 1.23 -3.82 -6.60
N CYS A 174 0.45 -2.81 -6.95
CA CYS A 174 -1.00 -2.79 -6.74
C CYS A 174 -1.77 -2.93 -8.04
N ASP A 175 -2.60 -3.96 -8.17
CA ASP A 175 -3.60 -4.09 -9.23
C ASP A 175 -4.94 -3.51 -8.78
N THR A 176 -5.04 -2.19 -8.81
CA THR A 176 -6.15 -1.39 -8.26
C THR A 176 -7.53 -1.82 -8.78
N VAL A 177 -7.63 -2.37 -9.98
CA VAL A 177 -8.91 -2.71 -10.62
C VAL A 177 -9.00 -4.17 -11.07
N GLY A 178 -8.05 -5.02 -10.70
CA GLY A 178 -8.05 -6.45 -11.00
C GLY A 178 -7.83 -6.77 -12.48
N LEU A 179 -6.98 -6.02 -13.19
CA LEU A 179 -6.68 -6.23 -14.62
C LEU A 179 -5.47 -7.12 -14.87
N ALA A 180 -4.61 -7.33 -13.88
CA ALA A 180 -3.42 -8.15 -14.01
C ALA A 180 -3.75 -9.61 -14.32
N ASP A 181 -2.81 -10.28 -14.96
CA ASP A 181 -2.78 -11.73 -15.11
C ASP A 181 -1.42 -12.31 -14.67
N PRO A 182 -1.34 -13.62 -14.46
CA PRO A 182 -0.12 -14.26 -13.93
C PRO A 182 1.13 -14.03 -14.79
N GLU A 183 1.00 -13.94 -16.10
CA GLU A 183 2.12 -13.72 -17.03
C GLU A 183 2.70 -12.31 -16.83
N GLN A 184 1.83 -11.31 -16.78
CA GLN A 184 2.23 -9.92 -16.48
C GLN A 184 2.88 -9.80 -15.10
N VAL A 185 2.31 -10.44 -14.07
CA VAL A 185 2.85 -10.43 -12.71
C VAL A 185 4.27 -10.99 -12.70
N LYS A 186 4.50 -12.15 -13.32
CA LYS A 186 5.83 -12.77 -13.43
C LYS A 186 6.83 -11.88 -14.16
N ALA A 187 6.40 -11.28 -15.27
CA ALA A 187 7.26 -10.41 -16.07
C ALA A 187 7.68 -9.14 -15.31
N VAL A 188 6.74 -8.46 -14.62
CA VAL A 188 7.01 -7.24 -13.85
C VAL A 188 7.90 -7.53 -12.65
N ILE A 189 7.61 -8.56 -11.85
CA ILE A 189 8.43 -8.93 -10.69
C ILE A 189 9.84 -9.34 -11.14
N GLY A 190 9.96 -10.14 -12.21
CA GLY A 190 11.26 -10.53 -12.77
C GLY A 190 12.09 -9.34 -13.20
N ALA A 191 11.50 -8.37 -13.91
CA ALA A 191 12.18 -7.15 -14.34
C ALA A 191 12.64 -6.29 -13.16
N LEU A 192 11.79 -6.12 -12.14
CA LEU A 192 12.13 -5.34 -10.93
C LEU A 192 13.24 -6.00 -10.11
N LYS A 193 13.19 -7.33 -9.91
CA LYS A 193 14.24 -8.04 -9.19
C LYS A 193 15.58 -8.02 -9.93
N ALA A 194 15.57 -8.01 -11.25
CA ALA A 194 16.79 -7.87 -12.06
C ALA A 194 17.36 -6.45 -11.96
N ALA A 195 16.52 -5.42 -12.00
CA ALA A 195 16.95 -4.02 -11.94
C ALA A 195 17.30 -3.56 -10.51
N TYR A 196 16.54 -4.01 -9.51
CA TYR A 196 16.64 -3.54 -8.12
C TYR A 196 16.63 -4.73 -7.15
N PRO A 197 17.70 -5.55 -7.10
CA PRO A 197 17.73 -6.80 -6.32
C PRO A 197 17.63 -6.60 -4.79
N ALA A 198 17.90 -5.40 -4.28
CA ALA A 198 17.78 -5.05 -2.86
C ALA A 198 16.39 -4.52 -2.47
N LEU A 199 15.51 -4.31 -3.46
CA LEU A 199 14.16 -3.78 -3.19
C LEU A 199 13.26 -4.88 -2.62
N THR A 200 12.64 -4.62 -1.49
CA THR A 200 11.55 -5.47 -0.96
C THR A 200 10.31 -5.26 -1.80
N LEU A 201 9.77 -6.35 -2.34
CA LEU A 201 8.57 -6.32 -3.16
C LEU A 201 7.37 -6.88 -2.40
N GLN A 202 6.31 -6.07 -2.30
CA GLN A 202 4.98 -6.46 -1.87
C GLN A 202 4.05 -6.54 -3.09
N VAL A 203 2.95 -7.28 -2.96
CA VAL A 203 1.87 -7.32 -3.96
C VAL A 203 0.51 -7.15 -3.31
N HIS A 204 -0.38 -6.45 -4.02
CA HIS A 204 -1.78 -6.24 -3.66
C HIS A 204 -2.66 -6.43 -4.90
N PHE A 205 -3.48 -7.48 -4.91
CA PHE A 205 -4.32 -7.81 -6.05
C PHE A 205 -5.80 -7.73 -5.68
N HIS A 206 -6.55 -6.87 -6.40
CA HIS A 206 -8.00 -6.91 -6.35
C HIS A 206 -8.55 -8.11 -7.14
N ASP A 207 -9.60 -8.74 -6.61
CA ASP A 207 -10.18 -9.97 -7.16
C ASP A 207 -11.38 -9.74 -8.10
N THR A 208 -11.44 -8.58 -8.75
CA THR A 208 -12.55 -8.15 -9.62
C THR A 208 -12.90 -9.17 -10.71
N ARG A 209 -11.90 -9.90 -11.19
CA ARG A 209 -12.01 -10.91 -12.26
C ARG A 209 -11.77 -12.34 -11.77
N GLY A 210 -11.69 -12.56 -10.46
CA GLY A 210 -11.38 -13.88 -9.89
C GLY A 210 -9.93 -14.33 -10.09
N LEU A 211 -9.00 -13.40 -10.33
CA LEU A 211 -7.58 -13.70 -10.56
C LEU A 211 -6.67 -13.32 -9.38
N GLY A 212 -7.19 -12.75 -8.31
CA GLY A 212 -6.40 -12.27 -7.18
C GLY A 212 -5.51 -13.36 -6.58
N MET A 213 -6.08 -14.52 -6.26
CA MET A 213 -5.32 -15.65 -5.70
C MET A 213 -4.30 -16.21 -6.70
N VAL A 214 -4.67 -16.34 -7.98
CA VAL A 214 -3.77 -16.87 -9.02
C VAL A 214 -2.60 -15.93 -9.25
N ASN A 215 -2.84 -14.61 -9.27
CA ASN A 215 -1.81 -13.58 -9.36
C ASN A 215 -0.89 -13.59 -8.13
N THR A 216 -1.46 -13.77 -6.94
CA THR A 216 -0.68 -13.91 -5.69
C THR A 216 0.25 -15.13 -5.76
N MET A 217 -0.23 -16.27 -6.21
CA MET A 217 0.61 -17.46 -6.41
C MET A 217 1.72 -17.22 -7.45
N ALA A 218 1.40 -16.58 -8.57
CA ALA A 218 2.40 -16.20 -9.58
C ALA A 218 3.48 -15.25 -9.03
N ALA A 219 3.10 -14.31 -8.15
CA ALA A 219 4.01 -13.42 -7.48
C ALA A 219 4.93 -14.16 -6.50
N ILE A 220 4.39 -15.09 -5.70
CA ILE A 220 5.16 -15.94 -4.78
C ILE A 220 6.18 -16.79 -5.54
N GLU A 221 5.76 -17.43 -6.63
CA GLU A 221 6.66 -18.20 -7.51
C GLU A 221 7.77 -17.34 -8.13
N SER A 222 7.49 -16.05 -8.38
CA SER A 222 8.46 -15.07 -8.90
C SER A 222 9.37 -14.48 -7.81
N GLY A 223 9.16 -14.88 -6.54
CA GLY A 223 10.03 -14.54 -5.43
C GLY A 223 9.68 -13.20 -4.76
N VAL A 224 8.43 -12.75 -4.79
CA VAL A 224 7.96 -11.61 -3.99
C VAL A 224 8.27 -11.84 -2.50
N ASP A 225 8.39 -10.77 -1.74
CA ASP A 225 8.77 -10.85 -0.32
C ASP A 225 7.55 -10.91 0.59
N GLU A 226 6.50 -10.15 0.25
CA GLU A 226 5.32 -9.97 1.07
C GLU A 226 4.06 -9.93 0.20
N VAL A 227 2.92 -10.38 0.74
CA VAL A 227 1.61 -10.33 0.07
C VAL A 227 0.59 -9.63 0.95
N GLN A 228 -0.27 -8.82 0.34
CA GLN A 228 -1.36 -8.17 1.04
C GLN A 228 -2.66 -8.98 0.91
N SER A 229 -3.43 -9.01 1.99
CA SER A 229 -4.74 -9.65 2.10
C SER A 229 -5.74 -8.68 2.73
N ALA A 230 -7.00 -8.77 2.35
CA ALA A 230 -8.12 -8.08 2.99
C ALA A 230 -9.20 -9.09 3.32
N LEU A 231 -9.54 -9.22 4.59
CA LEU A 231 -10.63 -10.05 5.10
C LEU A 231 -11.98 -9.35 4.94
#